data_9ba18dd6506b56152c3108e70cf70603
#
_entry.id   9ba18dd6506b56152c3108e70cf70603
#
_cell.length_a   1.000
_cell.length_b   1.000
_cell.length_c   1.000
_cell.angle_alpha   90.00
_cell.angle_beta   90.00
_cell.angle_gamma   90.00
#
_symmetry.space_group_name_H-M   'P 1'
#
loop_
_entity.id
_entity.type
_entity.pdbx_description
1 polymer ?
#
loop_
_entity_poly.entity_id
_entity_poly.type
_entity_poly.pdbx_seq_one_letter_code
_entity_poly.pdbx_strand_id
1 'polypeptide(L)'
;MNTEATHDQHEALSTGVRLRNAREQLGLSQQAVAERLCLKVSTVRDIEEDKAPADLASTFLRGYIRSYAKLVHIPENELLPMM
;
A
#
# COMPACT_ATOMS: atom_id res chain seq x y z
N MET A 1 16.05 7.82 22.40
CA MET A 1 16.00 8.46 21.43
C MET A 1 15.72 7.78 20.24
N ASN A 2 16.55 7.17 19.71
CA ASN A 2 16.29 6.43 18.52
C ASN A 2 15.22 5.40 18.67
N THR A 3 15.17 4.81 19.83
CA THR A 3 14.17 3.80 20.08
C THR A 3 12.78 4.38 19.99
N GLU A 4 12.62 5.57 20.48
CA GLU A 4 11.34 6.21 20.42
C GLU A 4 10.93 6.52 19.01
N ALA A 5 11.85 7.03 18.22
CA ALA A 5 11.55 7.34 16.84
C ALA A 5 11.15 6.10 16.09
N THR A 6 11.86 5.01 16.33
CA THR A 6 11.54 3.75 15.66
C THR A 6 10.20 3.24 16.08
N HIS A 7 9.91 3.35 17.37
CA HIS A 7 8.64 2.90 17.89
C HIS A 7 7.50 3.68 17.27
N ASP A 8 7.66 5.00 17.19
CA ASP A 8 6.63 5.84 16.61
C ASP A 8 6.41 5.50 15.15
N GLN A 9 7.47 5.26 14.41
CA GLN A 9 7.34 4.90 13.02
C GLN A 9 6.58 3.59 12.87
N HIS A 10 6.88 2.65 13.74
CA HIS A 10 6.22 1.37 13.69
C HIS A 10 4.73 1.52 13.89
N GLU A 11 4.33 2.34 14.84
CA GLU A 11 2.93 2.54 15.12
C GLU A 11 2.25 3.41 14.10
N ALA A 12 3.01 4.27 13.44
CA ALA A 12 2.44 5.20 12.50
C ALA A 12 2.42 4.68 11.06
N LEU A 13 2.85 3.43 10.84
CA LEU A 13 2.84 2.89 9.50
C LEU A 13 1.41 2.79 8.99
N SER A 14 1.14 3.49 7.90
CA SER A 14 -0.15 3.45 7.25
C SER A 14 -0.24 2.27 6.31
N THR A 15 -1.42 2.04 5.79
CA THR A 15 -1.64 1.00 4.79
C THR A 15 -0.74 1.22 3.59
N GLY A 16 -0.69 2.45 3.09
CA GLY A 16 0.12 2.76 1.91
C GLY A 16 1.59 2.52 2.14
N VAL A 17 2.10 2.91 3.31
CA VAL A 17 3.51 2.71 3.63
C VAL A 17 3.83 1.22 3.73
N ARG A 18 2.93 0.44 4.34
CA ARG A 18 3.14 -1.00 4.44
C ARG A 18 3.19 -1.65 3.07
N LEU A 19 2.29 -1.24 2.18
CA LEU A 19 2.29 -1.78 0.83
C LEU A 19 3.58 -1.42 0.09
N ARG A 20 4.00 -0.16 0.20
CA ARG A 20 5.22 0.26 -0.46
C ARG A 20 6.43 -0.49 0.06
N ASN A 21 6.55 -0.63 1.37
CA ASN A 21 7.70 -1.33 1.94
C ASN A 21 7.74 -2.78 1.47
N ALA A 22 6.59 -3.45 1.46
CA ALA A 22 6.54 -4.83 1.00
C ALA A 22 6.90 -4.93 -0.48
N ARG A 23 6.42 -3.97 -1.29
CA ARG A 23 6.78 -3.91 -2.70
C ARG A 23 8.28 -3.80 -2.88
N GLU A 24 8.89 -2.90 -2.13
CA GLU A 24 10.32 -2.66 -2.25
C GLU A 24 11.14 -3.86 -1.81
N GLN A 25 10.65 -4.58 -0.81
CA GLN A 25 11.34 -5.78 -0.35
C GLN A 25 11.34 -6.87 -1.41
N LEU A 26 10.33 -6.87 -2.27
CA LEU A 26 10.27 -7.83 -3.37
C LEU A 26 10.99 -7.32 -4.62
N GLY A 27 11.55 -6.13 -4.57
CA GLY A 27 12.26 -5.57 -5.71
C GLY A 27 11.34 -5.14 -6.84
N LEU A 28 10.07 -4.89 -6.55
CA LEU A 28 9.12 -4.49 -7.59
C LEU A 28 9.04 -2.97 -7.68
N SER A 29 8.89 -2.48 -8.91
CA SER A 29 8.67 -1.05 -9.13
C SER A 29 7.19 -0.75 -9.04
N GLN A 30 6.86 0.54 -8.90
CA GLN A 30 5.46 0.96 -8.96
C GLN A 30 4.85 0.59 -10.31
N GLN A 31 5.63 0.71 -11.36
CA GLN A 31 5.18 0.34 -12.70
C GLN A 31 4.78 -1.14 -12.76
N ALA A 32 5.59 -2.00 -12.18
CA ALA A 32 5.32 -3.42 -12.20
C ALA A 32 4.01 -3.74 -11.47
N VAL A 33 3.79 -3.09 -10.33
CA VAL A 33 2.56 -3.28 -9.58
C VAL A 33 1.37 -2.76 -10.37
N ALA A 34 1.52 -1.58 -10.97
CA ALA A 34 0.44 -1.00 -11.77
C ALA A 34 0.03 -1.92 -12.90
N GLU A 35 1.01 -2.53 -13.57
CA GLU A 35 0.71 -3.44 -14.66
C GLU A 35 -0.05 -4.67 -14.16
N ARG A 36 0.36 -5.20 -13.03
CA ARG A 36 -0.29 -6.40 -12.49
C ARG A 36 -1.70 -6.14 -12.00
N LEU A 37 -1.94 -4.92 -11.51
CA LEU A 37 -3.26 -4.57 -11.01
C LEU A 37 -4.11 -3.88 -12.07
N CYS A 38 -3.56 -3.66 -13.26
CA CYS A 38 -4.24 -2.97 -14.36
C CYS A 38 -4.64 -1.55 -13.93
N LEU A 39 -3.71 -0.89 -13.25
CA LEU A 39 -3.90 0.48 -12.78
C LEU A 39 -2.87 1.38 -13.41
N LYS A 40 -3.12 2.69 -13.33
CA LYS A 40 -2.11 3.67 -13.71
C LYS A 40 -1.05 3.72 -12.62
N VAL A 41 0.18 4.04 -13.01
CA VAL A 41 1.25 4.23 -12.02
C VAL A 41 0.87 5.31 -11.01
N SER A 42 0.23 6.39 -11.48
CA SER A 42 -0.17 7.46 -10.58
C SER A 42 -1.16 6.96 -9.53
N THR A 43 -2.01 6.01 -9.89
CA THR A 43 -2.96 5.44 -8.95
C THR A 43 -2.21 4.62 -7.88
N VAL A 44 -1.23 3.84 -8.29
CA VAL A 44 -0.42 3.07 -7.35
C VAL A 44 0.30 4.02 -6.39
N ARG A 45 0.86 5.10 -6.94
CA ARG A 45 1.55 6.07 -6.10
C ARG A 45 0.61 6.69 -5.08
N ASP A 46 -0.61 7.05 -5.51
CA ASP A 46 -1.58 7.63 -4.59
C ASP A 46 -1.92 6.65 -3.47
N ILE A 47 -2.09 5.38 -3.82
CA ILE A 47 -2.37 4.37 -2.80
C ILE A 47 -1.23 4.31 -1.78
N GLU A 48 -0.01 4.34 -2.25
CA GLU A 48 1.14 4.26 -1.36
C GLU A 48 1.29 5.51 -0.49
N GLU A 49 0.78 6.63 -0.96
CA GLU A 49 0.83 7.89 -0.21
C GLU A 49 -0.42 8.11 0.62
N ASP A 50 -1.29 7.13 0.67
CA ASP A 50 -2.54 7.19 1.42
C ASP A 50 -3.46 8.30 0.92
N LYS A 51 -3.41 8.54 -0.38
CA LYS A 51 -4.29 9.49 -1.03
C LYS A 51 -5.36 8.73 -1.79
N ALA A 52 -6.58 9.25 -1.77
CA ALA A 52 -7.65 8.65 -2.55
C ALA A 52 -7.49 9.09 -4.00
N PRO A 53 -7.29 8.15 -4.93
CA PRO A 53 -7.20 8.51 -6.35
C PRO A 53 -8.49 9.17 -6.81
N ALA A 54 -8.35 10.25 -7.56
CA ALA A 54 -9.51 11.05 -7.97
C ALA A 54 -10.45 10.28 -8.88
N ASP A 55 -9.90 9.35 -9.66
CA ASP A 55 -10.67 8.62 -10.64
C ASP A 55 -11.10 7.23 -10.17
N LEU A 56 -11.06 6.99 -8.87
CA LEU A 56 -11.35 5.67 -8.35
C LEU A 56 -12.28 5.76 -7.15
N ALA A 57 -13.43 5.13 -7.24
CA ALA A 57 -14.38 5.13 -6.13
C ALA A 57 -13.80 4.34 -4.95
N SER A 58 -14.19 4.74 -3.74
CA SER A 58 -13.65 4.12 -2.54
C SER A 58 -13.90 2.62 -2.47
N THR A 59 -15.01 2.17 -3.02
CA THR A 59 -15.32 0.74 -3.06
C THR A 59 -14.29 -0.03 -3.87
N PHE A 60 -13.92 0.52 -5.03
CA PHE A 60 -12.92 -0.11 -5.86
C PHE A 60 -11.53 0.02 -5.23
N LEU A 61 -11.29 1.13 -4.54
CA LEU A 61 -10.01 1.35 -3.90
C LEU A 61 -9.71 0.24 -2.89
N ARG A 62 -10.70 -0.13 -2.09
CA ARG A 62 -10.50 -1.22 -1.13
C ARG A 62 -10.12 -2.52 -1.81
N GLY A 63 -10.78 -2.81 -2.92
CA GLY A 63 -10.47 -4.01 -3.68
C GLY A 63 -9.06 -4.01 -4.20
N TYR A 64 -8.60 -2.87 -4.70
CA TYR A 64 -7.24 -2.78 -5.22
C TYR A 64 -6.21 -2.83 -4.10
N ILE A 65 -6.52 -2.29 -2.93
CA ILE A 65 -5.62 -2.41 -1.79
C ILE A 65 -5.45 -3.87 -1.42
N ARG A 66 -6.55 -4.65 -1.41
CA ARG A 66 -6.46 -6.08 -1.14
C ARG A 66 -5.63 -6.79 -2.18
N SER A 67 -5.86 -6.46 -3.45
CA SER A 67 -5.10 -7.10 -4.53
C SER A 67 -3.62 -6.76 -4.43
N TYR A 68 -3.32 -5.52 -4.08
CA TYR A 68 -1.94 -5.09 -3.89
C TYR A 68 -1.31 -5.89 -2.75
N ALA A 69 -2.04 -6.01 -1.64
CA ALA A 69 -1.54 -6.75 -0.49
C ALA A 69 -1.23 -8.20 -0.83
N LYS A 70 -2.10 -8.83 -1.60
CA LYS A 70 -1.85 -10.21 -2.02
C LYS A 70 -0.63 -10.31 -2.90
N LEU A 71 -0.46 -9.34 -3.78
CA LEU A 71 0.68 -9.34 -4.69
C LEU A 71 1.99 -9.27 -3.92
N VAL A 72 2.02 -8.51 -2.84
CA VAL A 72 3.24 -8.31 -2.06
C VAL A 72 3.26 -9.14 -0.77
N HIS A 73 2.35 -10.10 -0.67
CA HIS A 73 2.36 -11.09 0.42
C HIS A 73 2.07 -10.52 1.81
N ILE A 74 1.23 -9.51 1.89
CA ILE A 74 0.76 -9.02 3.17
C ILE A 74 -0.57 -9.71 3.47
N PRO A 75 -0.69 -10.39 4.63
CA PRO A 75 -1.95 -11.03 4.98
C PRO A 75 -3.07 -9.99 5.09
N GLU A 76 -4.24 -10.37 4.62
CA GLU A 76 -5.38 -9.46 4.62
C GLU A 76 -5.74 -9.02 6.03
N ASN A 77 -5.59 -9.89 7.01
CA ASN A 77 -5.95 -9.55 8.36
C ASN A 77 -5.05 -8.48 8.96
N GLU A 78 -3.89 -8.22 8.37
CA GLU A 78 -3.04 -7.14 8.83
C GLU A 78 -3.52 -5.80 8.31
N LEU A 79 -4.28 -5.80 7.23
CA LEU A 79 -4.76 -4.56 6.64
C LEU A 79 -6.17 -4.19 7.07
N LEU A 80 -6.98 -5.17 7.41
CA LEU A 80 -8.37 -4.91 7.71
C LEU A 80 -8.60 -3.81 8.74
N PRO A 81 -7.88 -3.79 9.85
CA PRO A 81 -8.12 -2.73 10.84
C PRO A 81 -7.78 -1.35 10.31
N MET A 82 -7.02 -1.28 9.22
CA MET A 82 -6.58 -0.01 8.67
C MET A 82 -7.47 0.48 7.55
N MET A 83 -8.36 -0.36 7.11
CA MET A 83 -9.28 -0.03 6.04
C MET A 83 -10.60 0.42 6.59
#